data_47ea8ea7a7df28d1222232454866e80c
#
_entry.id   47ea8ea7a7df28d1222232454866e80c
#
_cell.length_a   1.000
_cell.length_b   1.000
_cell.length_c   1.000
_cell.angle_alpha   90.00
_cell.angle_beta   90.00
_cell.angle_gamma   90.00
#
_symmetry.space_group_name_H-M   'P 1'
#
loop_
_entity.id
_entity.type
_entity.pdbx_description
1 polymer ?
#
loop_
_entity_poly.entity_id
_entity_poly.type
_entity_poly.pdbx_seq_one_letter_code
_entity_poly.pdbx_strand_id
1 'polypeptide(L)'
;MEFRNTFCKKISIINNFRKYQSKTLNLCIDSVFNSNVSKNVYYLNKESYKKIQDKSFDYAILEKSKNINGIKLHIPWSDLGSWKEISNIFEKNKSKYFKKNNVFYRPWGKYINLFNGKGFLVKELVINPKSSISLQKHNHRSEHWTIISGMPKITINKRKFFKKTNDTAFIPQGTIHRIENPFKKSVKIMEIQTGKILRETDIIRYKDIYGRAN
;
A
#
# COMPACT_ATOMS: atom_id res chain seq x y z
N MET A 1 -0.59 -20.67 -8.16
CA MET A 1 -1.63 -19.87 -7.49
C MET A 1 -2.37 -19.15 -8.60
N GLU A 2 -3.59 -19.57 -8.90
CA GLU A 2 -4.41 -18.95 -9.94
C GLU A 2 -5.13 -17.76 -9.33
N PHE A 3 -4.93 -16.59 -9.89
CA PHE A 3 -5.62 -15.38 -9.48
C PHE A 3 -6.94 -15.25 -10.21
N ARG A 4 -7.97 -14.98 -9.47
CA ARG A 4 -9.34 -14.93 -9.97
C ARG A 4 -9.90 -13.51 -9.82
N ASN A 5 -9.93 -12.76 -10.91
CA ASN A 5 -10.78 -11.58 -10.96
C ASN A 5 -12.22 -12.04 -11.19
N THR A 6 -13.08 -11.84 -10.19
CA THR A 6 -14.46 -12.32 -10.23
C THR A 6 -15.38 -11.17 -10.59
N PHE A 7 -16.06 -11.27 -11.74
CA PHE A 7 -17.14 -10.38 -12.13
C PHE A 7 -18.48 -11.10 -11.92
N CYS A 8 -19.36 -10.53 -11.12
CA CYS A 8 -20.65 -11.15 -10.86
C CYS A 8 -21.74 -10.12 -10.57
N LYS A 9 -23.00 -10.51 -10.84
CA LYS A 9 -24.15 -9.70 -10.46
C LYS A 9 -24.32 -9.73 -8.94
N LYS A 10 -24.62 -8.58 -8.31
CA LYS A 10 -24.85 -8.46 -6.86
C LYS A 10 -25.81 -9.52 -6.32
N ILE A 11 -26.90 -9.77 -7.02
CA ILE A 11 -27.91 -10.79 -6.66
C ILE A 11 -27.33 -12.20 -6.61
N SER A 12 -26.44 -12.56 -7.56
CA SER A 12 -25.79 -13.87 -7.60
C SER A 12 -24.87 -14.10 -6.41
N ILE A 13 -24.12 -13.06 -5.99
CA ILE A 13 -23.28 -13.13 -4.78
C ILE A 13 -24.15 -13.40 -3.55
N ILE A 14 -25.19 -12.60 -3.35
CA ILE A 14 -26.08 -12.73 -2.17
C ILE A 14 -26.71 -14.12 -2.12
N ASN A 15 -27.20 -14.63 -3.26
CA ASN A 15 -27.80 -15.96 -3.34
C ASN A 15 -26.80 -17.07 -3.00
N ASN A 16 -25.55 -16.95 -3.47
CA ASN A 16 -24.50 -17.90 -3.12
C ASN A 16 -24.14 -17.83 -1.62
N PHE A 17 -24.08 -16.63 -1.03
CA PHE A 17 -23.91 -16.51 0.41
C PHE A 17 -25.07 -17.13 1.20
N ARG A 18 -26.32 -16.91 0.77
CA ARG A 18 -27.50 -17.56 1.39
C ARG A 18 -27.37 -19.08 1.36
N LYS A 19 -26.90 -19.63 0.23
CA LYS A 19 -26.79 -21.07 0.03
C LYS A 19 -25.62 -21.70 0.78
N TYR A 20 -24.44 -21.08 0.78
CA TYR A 20 -23.20 -21.71 1.26
C TYR A 20 -22.68 -21.14 2.57
N GLN A 21 -23.09 -19.93 2.95
CA GLN A 21 -22.58 -19.17 4.08
C GLN A 21 -23.67 -18.31 4.74
N SER A 22 -24.84 -18.89 4.97
CA SER A 22 -26.01 -18.17 5.53
C SER A 22 -25.71 -17.47 6.87
N LYS A 23 -24.98 -18.16 7.76
CA LYS A 23 -24.58 -17.59 9.06
C LYS A 23 -23.69 -16.35 8.88
N THR A 24 -22.71 -16.41 7.99
CA THR A 24 -21.82 -15.28 7.67
C THR A 24 -22.63 -14.12 7.09
N LEU A 25 -23.54 -14.40 6.15
CA LEU A 25 -24.40 -13.38 5.55
C LEU A 25 -25.24 -12.66 6.60
N ASN A 26 -25.89 -13.40 7.50
CA ASN A 26 -26.72 -12.83 8.56
C ASN A 26 -25.88 -11.94 9.50
N LEU A 27 -24.70 -12.39 9.91
CA LEU A 27 -23.78 -11.59 10.73
C LEU A 27 -23.32 -10.31 10.01
N CYS A 28 -23.08 -10.38 8.70
CA CYS A 28 -22.77 -9.19 7.91
C CYS A 28 -23.95 -8.21 7.85
N ILE A 29 -25.17 -8.72 7.62
CA ILE A 29 -26.39 -7.91 7.63
C ILE A 29 -26.60 -7.26 9.01
N ASP A 30 -26.50 -8.02 10.08
CA ASP A 30 -26.62 -7.52 11.46
C ASP A 30 -25.57 -6.45 11.77
N SER A 31 -24.33 -6.67 11.30
CA SER A 31 -23.24 -5.72 11.52
C SER A 31 -23.47 -4.38 10.82
N VAL A 32 -24.06 -4.41 9.64
CA VAL A 32 -24.43 -3.19 8.87
C VAL A 32 -25.71 -2.57 9.43
N PHE A 33 -26.74 -3.36 9.72
CA PHE A 33 -28.03 -2.87 10.22
C PHE A 33 -27.89 -2.15 11.56
N ASN A 34 -27.06 -2.70 12.46
CA ASN A 34 -26.74 -2.11 13.77
C ASN A 34 -25.50 -1.20 13.74
N SER A 35 -25.16 -0.65 12.58
CA SER A 35 -24.03 0.27 12.44
C SER A 35 -24.40 1.68 12.86
N ASN A 36 -23.43 2.43 13.39
CA ASN A 36 -23.54 3.88 13.56
C ASN A 36 -23.09 4.58 12.28
N VAL A 37 -23.91 5.50 11.77
CA VAL A 37 -23.60 6.26 10.56
C VAL A 37 -23.23 7.69 10.94
N SER A 38 -22.05 8.15 10.51
CA SER A 38 -21.60 9.52 10.69
C SER A 38 -20.90 10.02 9.43
N LYS A 39 -21.34 11.15 8.87
CA LYS A 39 -20.75 11.77 7.67
C LYS A 39 -20.54 10.79 6.50
N ASN A 40 -21.57 10.00 6.17
CA ASN A 40 -21.54 8.96 5.13
C ASN A 40 -20.55 7.81 5.38
N VAL A 41 -20.07 7.63 6.61
CA VAL A 41 -19.25 6.50 7.04
C VAL A 41 -20.05 5.59 7.93
N TYR A 42 -20.09 4.29 7.58
CA TYR A 42 -20.73 3.24 8.39
C TYR A 42 -19.69 2.67 9.36
N TYR A 43 -19.94 2.83 10.65
CA TYR A 43 -19.17 2.18 11.71
C TYR A 43 -19.89 0.87 12.09
N LEU A 44 -19.41 -0.24 11.53
CA LEU A 44 -20.04 -1.54 11.69
C LEU A 44 -20.14 -1.96 13.16
N ASN A 45 -21.23 -2.68 13.49
CA ASN A 45 -21.37 -3.24 14.83
C ASN A 45 -20.26 -4.26 15.09
N LYS A 46 -19.41 -3.98 16.08
CA LYS A 46 -18.20 -4.75 16.38
C LYS A 46 -18.51 -6.16 16.87
N GLU A 47 -19.59 -6.35 17.63
CA GLU A 47 -19.94 -7.64 18.23
C GLU A 47 -20.41 -8.64 17.17
N SER A 48 -21.24 -8.20 16.23
CA SER A 48 -21.66 -9.04 15.10
C SER A 48 -20.51 -9.29 14.14
N TYR A 49 -19.69 -8.28 13.85
CA TYR A 49 -18.54 -8.39 12.94
C TYR A 49 -17.48 -9.37 13.44
N LYS A 50 -17.14 -9.37 14.74
CA LYS A 50 -16.17 -10.30 15.33
C LYS A 50 -16.57 -11.77 15.28
N LYS A 51 -17.87 -12.07 15.17
CA LYS A 51 -18.39 -13.43 15.06
C LYS A 51 -18.28 -14.00 13.64
N ILE A 52 -17.94 -13.17 12.65
CA ILE A 52 -17.74 -13.61 11.27
C ILE A 52 -16.46 -14.43 11.20
N GLN A 53 -16.57 -15.63 10.63
CA GLN A 53 -15.42 -16.50 10.42
C GLN A 53 -14.47 -15.88 9.38
N ASP A 54 -13.18 -15.82 9.71
CA ASP A 54 -12.13 -15.39 8.76
C ASP A 54 -11.92 -16.48 7.71
N LYS A 55 -12.54 -16.28 6.55
CA LYS A 55 -12.48 -17.19 5.42
C LYS A 55 -12.51 -16.40 4.12
N SER A 56 -11.57 -16.68 3.21
CA SER A 56 -11.55 -15.99 1.92
C SER A 56 -12.80 -16.27 1.10
N PHE A 57 -13.20 -15.33 0.27
CA PHE A 57 -14.35 -15.45 -0.63
C PHE A 57 -14.21 -16.66 -1.57
N ASP A 58 -12.99 -16.98 -2.00
CA ASP A 58 -12.71 -18.13 -2.86
C ASP A 58 -13.15 -19.42 -2.19
N TYR A 59 -12.64 -19.70 -0.99
CA TYR A 59 -12.99 -20.90 -0.23
C TYR A 59 -14.44 -20.89 0.32
N ALA A 60 -14.96 -19.72 0.61
CA ALA A 60 -16.30 -19.62 1.17
C ALA A 60 -17.39 -19.85 0.11
N ILE A 61 -17.21 -19.34 -1.09
CA ILE A 61 -18.22 -19.22 -2.14
C ILE A 61 -17.78 -19.82 -3.47
N LEU A 62 -16.63 -19.38 -4.04
CA LEU A 62 -16.29 -19.70 -5.42
C LEU A 62 -16.06 -21.20 -5.63
N GLU A 63 -15.31 -21.86 -4.76
CA GLU A 63 -15.06 -23.30 -4.87
C GLU A 63 -16.32 -24.17 -4.76
N LYS A 64 -17.36 -23.65 -4.13
CA LYS A 64 -18.65 -24.33 -3.96
C LYS A 64 -19.67 -24.02 -5.04
N SER A 65 -19.43 -22.96 -5.80
CA SER A 65 -20.35 -22.46 -6.81
C SER A 65 -20.18 -23.24 -8.13
N LYS A 66 -21.28 -23.81 -8.63
CA LYS A 66 -21.26 -24.57 -9.91
C LYS A 66 -21.36 -23.68 -11.16
N ASN A 67 -21.83 -22.42 -11.01
CA ASN A 67 -22.06 -21.49 -12.12
C ASN A 67 -20.93 -20.47 -12.21
N ILE A 68 -19.70 -20.93 -12.32
CA ILE A 68 -18.52 -20.10 -12.51
C ILE A 68 -17.90 -20.44 -13.87
N ASN A 69 -17.71 -19.43 -14.69
CA ASN A 69 -16.96 -19.55 -15.93
C ASN A 69 -15.58 -18.91 -15.74
N GLY A 70 -14.52 -19.64 -16.06
CA GLY A 70 -13.15 -19.15 -16.07
C GLY A 70 -12.72 -18.75 -17.47
N ILE A 71 -12.09 -17.59 -17.60
CA ILE A 71 -11.42 -17.17 -18.84
C ILE A 71 -9.91 -17.29 -18.62
N LYS A 72 -9.24 -18.10 -19.41
CA LYS A 72 -7.79 -18.20 -19.38
C LYS A 72 -7.16 -16.96 -20.01
N LEU A 73 -6.38 -16.23 -19.22
CA LEU A 73 -5.62 -15.09 -19.72
C LEU A 73 -4.28 -15.58 -20.29
N HIS A 74 -4.00 -15.22 -21.55
CA HIS A 74 -2.72 -15.51 -22.22
C HIS A 74 -1.74 -14.33 -22.15
N ILE A 75 -1.96 -13.37 -21.27
CA ILE A 75 -1.09 -12.24 -21.02
C ILE A 75 -0.23 -12.50 -19.78
N PRO A 76 1.02 -12.00 -19.74
CA PRO A 76 1.81 -12.01 -18.52
C PRO A 76 1.08 -11.19 -17.45
N TRP A 77 0.68 -11.86 -16.38
CA TRP A 77 0.00 -11.24 -15.26
C TRP A 77 0.68 -11.67 -13.94
N SER A 78 0.79 -10.77 -13.02
CA SER A 78 1.30 -11.04 -11.68
C SER A 78 0.54 -10.20 -10.66
N ASP A 79 0.17 -10.85 -9.57
CA ASP A 79 -0.31 -10.17 -8.38
C ASP A 79 0.90 -9.62 -7.61
N LEU A 80 1.09 -8.31 -7.62
CA LEU A 80 2.16 -7.64 -6.88
C LEU A 80 1.94 -7.68 -5.35
N GLY A 81 1.14 -8.60 -4.86
CA GLY A 81 0.83 -8.78 -3.44
C GLY A 81 1.98 -9.30 -2.59
N SER A 82 3.08 -9.77 -3.20
CA SER A 82 4.26 -10.23 -2.47
C SER A 82 5.56 -9.64 -3.01
N TRP A 83 6.51 -9.36 -2.11
CA TRP A 83 7.87 -8.90 -2.46
C TRP A 83 8.62 -9.89 -3.34
N LYS A 84 8.33 -11.18 -3.20
CA LYS A 84 8.93 -12.24 -4.04
C LYS A 84 8.52 -12.07 -5.50
N GLU A 85 7.29 -11.72 -5.78
CA GLU A 85 6.80 -11.51 -7.16
C GLU A 85 7.32 -10.21 -7.74
N ILE A 86 7.38 -9.14 -6.95
CA ILE A 86 8.07 -7.91 -7.33
C ILE A 86 9.53 -8.21 -7.70
N SER A 87 10.25 -8.96 -6.85
CA SER A 87 11.63 -9.38 -7.10
C SER A 87 11.76 -10.20 -8.39
N ASN A 88 10.87 -11.15 -8.64
CA ASN A 88 10.88 -11.98 -9.85
C ASN A 88 10.68 -11.15 -11.13
N ILE A 89 9.81 -10.14 -11.09
CA ILE A 89 9.63 -9.22 -12.23
C ILE A 89 10.88 -8.40 -12.46
N PHE A 90 11.51 -7.91 -11.40
CA PHE A 90 12.78 -7.19 -11.48
C PHE A 90 13.91 -8.10 -12.00
N GLU A 91 13.97 -9.36 -11.59
CA GLU A 91 14.99 -10.29 -12.05
C GLU A 91 14.87 -10.64 -13.53
N LYS A 92 13.66 -10.87 -14.02
CA LYS A 92 13.42 -11.11 -15.47
C LYS A 92 13.76 -9.90 -16.33
N ASN A 93 13.73 -8.69 -15.78
CA ASN A 93 14.00 -7.43 -16.49
C ASN A 93 15.39 -6.82 -16.19
N LYS A 94 16.27 -7.56 -15.51
CA LYS A 94 17.59 -7.08 -15.05
C LYS A 94 18.44 -6.38 -16.13
N SER A 95 18.35 -6.78 -17.37
CA SER A 95 19.20 -6.23 -18.45
C SER A 95 18.80 -4.82 -18.90
N LYS A 96 17.56 -4.37 -18.65
CA LYS A 96 17.03 -3.13 -19.24
C LYS A 96 16.86 -1.96 -18.27
N TYR A 97 16.73 -2.23 -16.95
CA TYR A 97 16.33 -1.22 -15.96
C TYR A 97 17.35 -0.97 -14.85
N PHE A 98 18.29 -1.87 -14.61
CA PHE A 98 19.38 -1.67 -13.64
C PHE A 98 20.58 -0.98 -14.29
N LYS A 99 20.46 0.31 -14.58
CA LYS A 99 21.64 1.14 -14.84
C LYS A 99 22.29 1.48 -13.50
N LYS A 100 23.62 1.33 -13.45
CA LYS A 100 24.53 1.56 -12.30
C LYS A 100 24.42 2.96 -11.65
N ASN A 101 23.60 3.88 -12.19
CA ASN A 101 23.53 5.30 -11.85
C ASN A 101 22.22 5.75 -11.20
N ASN A 102 21.43 4.84 -10.59
CA ASN A 102 20.14 5.21 -9.97
C ASN A 102 20.23 5.46 -8.46
N VAL A 103 21.44 5.62 -7.92
CA VAL A 103 21.65 5.91 -6.49
C VAL A 103 21.90 7.40 -6.31
N PHE A 104 21.10 8.04 -5.48
CA PHE A 104 21.16 9.46 -5.18
C PHE A 104 21.46 9.69 -3.71
N TYR A 105 22.64 10.22 -3.41
CA TYR A 105 23.02 10.56 -2.03
C TYR A 105 22.39 11.88 -1.61
N ARG A 106 21.98 11.93 -0.35
CA ARG A 106 21.36 13.08 0.30
C ARG A 106 21.93 13.24 1.71
N PRO A 107 21.86 14.42 2.34
CA PRO A 107 22.37 14.61 3.71
C PRO A 107 21.76 13.65 4.73
N TRP A 108 20.53 13.19 4.51
CA TRP A 108 19.82 12.25 5.38
C TRP A 108 20.09 10.77 5.07
N GLY A 109 20.86 10.46 4.01
CA GLY A 109 21.12 9.09 3.58
C GLY A 109 21.18 8.98 2.06
N LYS A 110 20.43 8.06 1.48
CA LYS A 110 20.33 7.88 0.02
C LYS A 110 18.96 7.34 -0.38
N TYR A 111 18.64 7.52 -1.66
CA TYR A 111 17.59 6.74 -2.29
C TYR A 111 18.07 6.10 -3.59
N ILE A 112 17.42 5.04 -3.97
CA ILE A 112 17.70 4.27 -5.18
C ILE A 112 16.40 4.21 -5.98
N ASN A 113 16.41 4.70 -7.21
CA ASN A 113 15.29 4.48 -8.11
C ASN A 113 15.37 3.04 -8.64
N LEU A 114 14.42 2.21 -8.23
CA LEU A 114 14.38 0.80 -8.61
C LEU A 114 13.63 0.58 -9.91
N PHE A 115 12.52 1.27 -10.09
CA PHE A 115 11.68 1.13 -11.27
C PHE A 115 10.95 2.44 -11.57
N ASN A 116 10.90 2.82 -12.84
CA ASN A 116 10.15 3.98 -13.32
C ASN A 116 9.19 3.52 -14.42
N GLY A 117 7.89 3.55 -14.13
CA GLY A 117 6.82 3.20 -15.05
C GLY A 117 5.95 4.39 -15.45
N LYS A 118 4.99 4.18 -16.32
CA LYS A 118 4.03 5.23 -16.70
C LYS A 118 3.12 5.55 -15.51
N GLY A 119 3.30 6.74 -14.92
CA GLY A 119 2.48 7.23 -13.80
C GLY A 119 2.88 6.69 -12.42
N PHE A 120 4.00 5.96 -12.30
CA PHE A 120 4.51 5.52 -11.00
C PHE A 120 6.04 5.39 -10.97
N LEU A 121 6.63 5.51 -9.78
CA LEU A 121 8.05 5.38 -9.51
C LEU A 121 8.25 4.60 -8.21
N VAL A 122 9.12 3.58 -8.23
CA VAL A 122 9.50 2.80 -7.05
C VAL A 122 10.89 3.16 -6.61
N LYS A 123 11.05 3.48 -5.31
CA LYS A 123 12.33 3.84 -4.70
C LYS A 123 12.62 3.01 -3.45
N GLU A 124 13.87 2.70 -3.21
CA GLU A 124 14.37 2.35 -1.88
C GLU A 124 14.94 3.60 -1.21
N LEU A 125 14.44 3.95 -0.04
CA LEU A 125 14.99 5.00 0.81
C LEU A 125 15.82 4.36 1.93
N VAL A 126 17.04 4.85 2.14
CA VAL A 126 17.90 4.48 3.26
C VAL A 126 18.15 5.72 4.10
N ILE A 127 17.54 5.78 5.28
CA ILE A 127 17.66 6.91 6.20
C ILE A 127 18.75 6.58 7.23
N ASN A 128 19.78 7.42 7.27
CA ASN A 128 20.88 7.28 8.21
C ASN A 128 20.42 7.39 9.67
N PRO A 129 21.20 6.88 10.63
CA PRO A 129 20.98 7.13 12.04
C PRO A 129 20.82 8.62 12.35
N LYS A 130 19.89 8.96 13.24
CA LYS A 130 19.66 10.34 13.72
C LYS A 130 19.36 11.36 12.60
N SER A 131 18.85 10.89 11.48
CA SER A 131 18.56 11.71 10.31
C SER A 131 17.08 11.73 9.95
N SER A 132 16.66 12.72 9.17
CA SER A 132 15.27 12.83 8.69
C SER A 132 15.23 13.45 7.29
N ILE A 133 14.23 13.07 6.50
CA ILE A 133 13.88 13.84 5.29
C ILE A 133 13.24 15.18 5.71
N SER A 134 13.12 16.11 4.78
CA SER A 134 12.39 17.37 5.03
C SER A 134 10.93 17.13 5.43
N LEU A 135 10.34 18.04 6.18
CA LEU A 135 8.89 18.12 6.28
C LEU A 135 8.37 18.72 4.97
N GLN A 136 7.63 17.93 4.21
CA GLN A 136 7.31 18.22 2.82
C GLN A 136 5.91 17.76 2.43
N LYS A 137 5.44 18.27 1.27
CA LYS A 137 4.25 17.74 0.58
C LYS A 137 4.48 17.66 -0.93
N HIS A 138 3.60 16.94 -1.61
CA HIS A 138 3.56 16.83 -3.07
C HIS A 138 2.20 17.19 -3.60
N ASN A 139 2.15 18.02 -4.63
CA ASN A 139 0.87 18.46 -5.20
C ASN A 139 0.34 17.52 -6.29
N HIS A 140 1.18 16.65 -6.87
CA HIS A 140 0.82 15.88 -8.06
C HIS A 140 1.02 14.38 -7.92
N ARG A 141 1.41 13.89 -6.72
CA ARG A 141 1.59 12.47 -6.44
C ARG A 141 1.15 12.10 -5.03
N SER A 142 0.80 10.84 -4.86
CA SER A 142 0.68 10.15 -3.59
C SER A 142 1.86 9.20 -3.39
N GLU A 143 2.08 8.76 -2.15
CA GLU A 143 3.17 7.85 -1.82
C GLU A 143 2.66 6.70 -0.94
N HIS A 144 3.11 5.49 -1.23
CA HIS A 144 2.98 4.32 -0.37
C HIS A 144 4.34 3.95 0.18
N TRP A 145 4.46 3.87 1.49
CA TRP A 145 5.67 3.47 2.19
C TRP A 145 5.48 2.11 2.84
N THR A 146 6.45 1.22 2.65
CA THR A 146 6.57 -0.05 3.38
C THR A 146 7.89 -0.07 4.11
N ILE A 147 7.87 -0.33 5.40
CA ILE A 147 9.08 -0.40 6.21
C ILE A 147 9.77 -1.74 5.99
N ILE A 148 10.96 -1.72 5.41
CA ILE A 148 11.76 -2.92 5.14
C ILE A 148 12.62 -3.31 6.33
N SER A 149 13.19 -2.31 7.02
CA SER A 149 13.95 -2.55 8.24
C SER A 149 14.02 -1.30 9.12
N GLY A 150 14.14 -1.51 10.43
CA GLY A 150 14.19 -0.44 11.42
C GLY A 150 12.81 -0.03 11.92
N MET A 151 12.77 1.09 12.63
CA MET A 151 11.54 1.62 13.23
C MET A 151 11.49 3.14 13.07
N PRO A 152 11.14 3.65 11.86
CA PRO A 152 11.03 5.09 11.63
C PRO A 152 9.89 5.70 12.42
N LYS A 153 10.07 6.96 12.79
CA LYS A 153 9.00 7.86 13.21
C LYS A 153 8.47 8.58 11.99
N ILE A 154 7.19 8.41 11.72
CA ILE A 154 6.50 9.01 10.59
C ILE A 154 5.61 10.15 11.07
N THR A 155 5.68 11.28 10.37
CA THR A 155 4.75 12.41 10.54
C THR A 155 3.83 12.45 9.34
N ILE A 156 2.52 12.48 9.57
CA ILE A 156 1.48 12.72 8.56
C ILE A 156 0.57 13.84 9.11
N ASN A 157 0.62 15.00 8.49
CA ASN A 157 0.00 16.23 8.99
C ASN A 157 0.44 16.53 10.44
N LYS A 158 -0.51 16.55 11.38
CA LYS A 158 -0.24 16.78 12.81
C LYS A 158 0.06 15.50 13.60
N ARG A 159 -0.15 14.31 13.00
CA ARG A 159 0.04 13.03 13.69
C ARG A 159 1.47 12.54 13.56
N LYS A 160 2.01 11.99 14.64
CA LYS A 160 3.35 11.37 14.69
C LYS A 160 3.22 9.99 15.31
N PHE A 161 3.79 8.99 14.67
CA PHE A 161 3.73 7.60 15.13
C PHE A 161 4.96 6.82 14.65
N PHE A 162 5.27 5.74 15.34
CA PHE A 162 6.31 4.80 14.93
C PHE A 162 5.71 3.68 14.07
N LYS A 163 6.49 3.22 13.10
CA LYS A 163 6.17 2.07 12.27
C LYS A 163 7.27 1.04 12.38
N LYS A 164 6.90 -0.26 12.42
CA LYS A 164 7.82 -1.40 12.47
C LYS A 164 8.03 -1.99 11.07
N THR A 165 8.98 -2.90 10.95
CA THR A 165 9.15 -3.71 9.73
C THR A 165 7.84 -4.38 9.34
N ASN A 166 7.52 -4.37 8.04
CA ASN A 166 6.28 -4.79 7.39
C ASN A 166 5.07 -3.87 7.59
N ASP A 167 5.16 -2.83 8.43
CA ASP A 167 4.10 -1.81 8.47
C ASP A 167 4.13 -0.96 7.21
N THR A 168 2.95 -0.43 6.86
CA THR A 168 2.77 0.47 5.72
C THR A 168 2.22 1.82 6.16
N ALA A 169 2.43 2.84 5.32
CA ALA A 169 1.81 4.15 5.45
C ALA A 169 1.43 4.68 4.06
N PHE A 170 0.19 5.13 3.91
CA PHE A 170 -0.25 5.83 2.72
C PHE A 170 -0.22 7.34 2.95
N ILE A 171 0.37 8.05 2.02
CA ILE A 171 0.51 9.51 2.00
C ILE A 171 -0.30 10.05 0.82
N PRO A 172 -1.53 10.54 1.05
CA PRO A 172 -2.31 11.16 -0.01
C PRO A 172 -1.61 12.38 -0.62
N GLN A 173 -1.91 12.67 -1.86
CA GLN A 173 -1.52 13.91 -2.53
C GLN A 173 -1.87 15.14 -1.67
N GLY A 174 -0.98 16.13 -1.60
CA GLY A 174 -1.16 17.35 -0.81
C GLY A 174 -0.93 17.20 0.69
N THR A 175 -0.65 16.00 1.18
CA THR A 175 -0.47 15.72 2.61
C THR A 175 0.94 16.08 3.07
N ILE A 176 1.07 16.84 4.16
CA ILE A 176 2.37 17.17 4.78
C ILE A 176 2.88 15.94 5.52
N HIS A 177 4.13 15.55 5.23
CA HIS A 177 4.70 14.33 5.78
C HIS A 177 6.22 14.41 5.96
N ARG A 178 6.75 13.50 6.79
CA ARG A 178 8.18 13.34 7.07
C ARG A 178 8.47 11.93 7.55
N ILE A 179 9.67 11.44 7.25
CA ILE A 179 10.30 10.27 7.86
C ILE A 179 11.47 10.74 8.72
N GLU A 180 11.53 10.28 9.96
CA GLU A 180 12.62 10.51 10.89
C GLU A 180 13.16 9.16 11.38
N ASN A 181 14.48 9.03 11.44
CA ASN A 181 15.15 7.89 12.07
C ASN A 181 15.80 8.34 13.39
N PRO A 182 15.13 8.20 14.53
CA PRO A 182 15.71 8.62 15.82
C PRO A 182 16.69 7.62 16.43
N PHE A 183 16.92 6.48 15.80
CA PHE A 183 17.73 5.38 16.33
C PHE A 183 19.15 5.34 15.76
N LYS A 184 19.99 4.41 16.28
CA LYS A 184 21.40 4.24 15.89
C LYS A 184 21.60 3.36 14.65
N LYS A 185 20.58 2.62 14.20
CA LYS A 185 20.63 1.79 13.00
C LYS A 185 19.89 2.48 11.84
N SER A 186 20.36 2.31 10.61
CA SER A 186 19.68 2.83 9.43
C SER A 186 18.29 2.21 9.26
N VAL A 187 17.38 3.01 8.73
CA VAL A 187 16.03 2.58 8.35
C VAL A 187 15.97 2.41 6.85
N LYS A 188 15.35 1.33 6.36
CA LYS A 188 15.06 1.11 4.95
C LYS A 188 13.56 1.12 4.70
N ILE A 189 13.15 1.83 3.67
CA ILE A 189 11.75 1.99 3.29
C ILE A 189 11.64 1.79 1.79
N MET A 190 10.66 1.00 1.38
CA MET A 190 10.22 0.97 -0.01
C MET A 190 9.14 2.02 -0.20
N GLU A 191 9.34 2.91 -1.16
CA GLU A 191 8.43 3.98 -1.54
C GLU A 191 7.89 3.73 -2.94
N ILE A 192 6.58 3.73 -3.07
CA ILE A 192 5.90 3.73 -4.38
C ILE A 192 5.21 5.08 -4.52
N GLN A 193 5.65 5.85 -5.50
CA GLN A 193 5.03 7.11 -5.88
C GLN A 193 4.07 6.88 -7.03
N THR A 194 2.87 7.46 -6.99
CA THR A 194 1.87 7.37 -8.05
C THR A 194 1.31 8.76 -8.33
N GLY A 195 1.34 9.20 -9.59
CA GLY A 195 0.83 10.52 -9.96
C GLY A 195 1.31 11.03 -11.31
N LYS A 196 0.93 12.28 -11.61
CA LYS A 196 1.26 12.92 -12.88
C LYS A 196 2.69 13.46 -12.95
N ILE A 197 3.23 13.95 -11.82
CA ILE A 197 4.59 14.51 -11.70
C ILE A 197 5.32 13.75 -10.60
N LEU A 198 6.34 12.98 -10.99
CA LEU A 198 7.16 12.14 -10.10
C LEU A 198 8.57 12.69 -9.90
N ARG A 199 8.80 13.94 -10.33
CA ARG A 199 10.10 14.62 -10.25
C ARG A 199 10.28 15.28 -8.88
N GLU A 200 11.51 15.56 -8.50
CA GLU A 200 11.84 16.29 -7.26
C GLU A 200 11.32 17.74 -7.24
N THR A 201 10.99 18.31 -8.39
CA THR A 201 10.37 19.64 -8.53
C THR A 201 8.95 19.69 -7.93
N ASP A 202 8.30 18.54 -7.69
CA ASP A 202 7.00 18.45 -6.98
C ASP A 202 7.16 18.46 -5.45
N ILE A 203 8.36 18.62 -4.90
CA ILE A 203 8.60 18.67 -3.46
C ILE A 203 8.47 20.11 -2.95
N ILE A 204 7.46 20.37 -2.13
CA ILE A 204 7.33 21.62 -1.37
C ILE A 204 7.82 21.33 0.05
N ARG A 205 8.91 22.00 0.46
CA ARG A 205 9.55 21.82 1.75
C ARG A 205 9.11 22.91 2.74
N TYR A 206 8.65 22.48 3.92
CA TYR A 206 8.25 23.39 5.01
C TYR A 206 9.33 23.54 6.07
N LYS A 207 10.04 22.44 6.39
CA LYS A 207 11.12 22.44 7.36
C LYS A 207 12.17 21.41 6.95
N ASP A 208 13.38 21.89 6.77
CA ASP A 208 14.53 21.07 6.41
C ASP A 208 15.73 21.45 7.26
N ILE A 209 16.26 20.48 8.01
CA ILE A 209 17.42 20.70 8.91
C ILE A 209 18.74 20.86 8.14
N TYR A 210 18.73 20.67 6.82
CA TYR A 210 19.88 20.75 5.94
C TYR A 210 19.89 22.01 5.06
N GLY A 211 18.99 22.97 5.33
CA GLY A 211 18.95 24.27 4.66
C GLY A 211 18.42 24.25 3.22
N ARG A 212 17.66 23.22 2.81
CA ARG A 212 17.07 23.10 1.47
C ARG A 212 15.61 23.56 1.40
N ALA A 213 15.04 24.08 2.48
CA ALA A 213 13.73 24.73 2.45
C ALA A 213 13.89 26.10 1.80
N ASN A 214 13.02 26.44 0.85
CA ASN A 214 12.91 27.74 0.24
C ASN A 214 12.08 28.65 1.15
#